data_3a94e02ee3fc632bb9900a8b0eaa394f
#
_entry.id   3a94e02ee3fc632bb9900a8b0eaa394f
#
_cell.length_a   1.000
_cell.length_b   1.000
_cell.length_c   1.000
_cell.angle_alpha   90.00
_cell.angle_beta   90.00
_cell.angle_gamma   90.00
#
_symmetry.space_group_name_H-M   'P 1'
#
loop_
_entity.id
_entity.type
_entity.pdbx_description
1 polymer ?
#
loop_
_entity_poly.entity_id
_entity_poly.type
_entity_poly.pdbx_seq_one_letter_code
_entity_poly.pdbx_strand_id
1 'polypeptide(L)'
;MFNDLPELGEFPAAWKRKHLLGLEDLTREELLILLDKAQVFRDAFDQGRRKFSILPGHTSVTLFFENSTRTRTSFSLAAQRLGASCVAFAASTSSLSKGESIVDTAKNLEAMGCESMVVRHSTPGIPKLLSENVHCSIINAGDGAHEHPTQGLLDILTMRQRLGSLEGKTVGVVGDIAHSRVARSNVWGLKKLGANVIVCGPSTLVSPRWEEMGVEYSHSLDKILTRVDVLNMLRIQFERQYTSPFPSIREYSLLFGMDGDRLRRAKPDLLVIAPGPINRGVELTPEVADGPQSAILDQVSNGLAVRMAVLWLTDGARKLSS
;
A
#
# COMPACT_ATOMS: atom_id res chain seq x y z
N MET A 1 -10.32 -4.20 28.98
CA MET A 1 -10.65 -4.49 27.56
C MET A 1 -10.26 -5.93 27.30
N PHE A 2 -11.22 -6.78 26.95
CA PHE A 2 -10.92 -8.16 26.55
C PHE A 2 -10.23 -8.08 25.18
N ASN A 3 -8.93 -8.36 25.13
CA ASN A 3 -8.22 -8.52 23.88
C ASN A 3 -8.50 -9.94 23.37
N ASP A 4 -9.40 -10.07 22.42
CA ASP A 4 -9.77 -11.38 21.82
C ASP A 4 -8.62 -11.99 20.99
N LEU A 5 -7.49 -11.32 20.90
CA LEU A 5 -6.28 -11.75 20.20
C LEU A 5 -5.05 -11.52 21.10
N PRO A 6 -4.83 -12.40 22.08
CA PRO A 6 -3.72 -12.26 23.04
C PRO A 6 -2.34 -12.14 22.39
N GLU A 7 -2.18 -12.72 21.18
CA GLU A 7 -0.96 -12.68 20.38
C GLU A 7 -0.58 -11.26 19.92
N LEU A 8 -1.53 -10.31 19.91
CA LEU A 8 -1.19 -8.90 19.70
C LEU A 8 -0.32 -8.33 20.82
N GLY A 9 -0.42 -8.90 22.04
CA GLY A 9 0.30 -8.44 23.20
C GLY A 9 -0.13 -7.04 23.66
N GLU A 10 0.73 -6.40 24.44
CA GLU A 10 0.55 -5.01 24.88
C GLU A 10 0.73 -4.04 23.70
N PHE A 11 0.15 -2.83 23.86
CA PHE A 11 0.33 -1.78 22.88
C PHE A 11 1.81 -1.36 22.82
N PRO A 12 2.44 -1.31 21.63
CA PRO A 12 3.87 -1.02 21.52
C PRO A 12 4.21 0.40 22.00
N ALA A 13 5.03 0.53 23.05
CA ALA A 13 5.42 1.82 23.60
C ALA A 13 6.17 2.73 22.61
N ALA A 14 6.88 2.12 21.65
CA ALA A 14 7.59 2.84 20.60
C ALA A 14 6.66 3.42 19.51
N TRP A 15 5.40 2.95 19.40
CA TRP A 15 4.45 3.49 18.44
C TRP A 15 3.75 4.73 19.01
N LYS A 16 3.95 5.90 18.38
CA LYS A 16 3.37 7.18 18.83
C LYS A 16 2.48 7.86 17.79
N ARG A 17 2.31 7.23 16.61
CA ARG A 17 1.65 7.87 15.48
C ARG A 17 0.15 7.64 15.48
N LYS A 18 -0.63 8.69 15.68
CA LYS A 18 -2.09 8.64 15.52
C LYS A 18 -2.52 8.73 14.03
N HIS A 19 -1.62 9.11 13.11
CA HIS A 19 -1.86 9.16 11.67
C HIS A 19 -0.89 8.25 10.94
N LEU A 20 -1.32 7.70 9.79
CA LEU A 20 -0.44 7.04 8.82
C LEU A 20 -0.53 7.80 7.49
N LEU A 21 0.39 8.71 7.24
CA LEU A 21 0.37 9.58 6.06
C LEU A 21 1.23 9.05 4.92
N GLY A 22 2.36 8.41 5.23
CA GLY A 22 3.31 7.83 4.28
C GLY A 22 4.19 6.79 4.95
N LEU A 23 5.10 6.18 4.19
CA LEU A 23 6.21 5.38 4.70
C LEU A 23 7.51 6.20 4.79
N GLU A 24 7.54 7.36 4.16
CA GLU A 24 8.67 8.29 4.21
C GLU A 24 9.01 8.69 5.64
N ASP A 25 8.00 9.01 6.44
CA ASP A 25 8.17 9.51 7.81
C ASP A 25 8.40 8.41 8.85
N LEU A 26 8.09 7.15 8.55
CA LEU A 26 8.24 6.06 9.51
C LEU A 26 9.72 5.76 9.76
N THR A 27 10.07 5.47 11.00
CA THR A 27 11.35 4.85 11.34
C THR A 27 11.36 3.37 10.96
N ARG A 28 12.55 2.75 10.90
CA ARG A 28 12.67 1.29 10.71
C ARG A 28 11.91 0.53 11.81
N GLU A 29 12.00 0.98 13.05
CA GLU A 29 11.32 0.35 14.19
C GLU A 29 9.81 0.41 14.06
N GLU A 30 9.25 1.59 13.75
CA GLU A 30 7.80 1.75 13.52
C GLU A 30 7.30 0.89 12.36
N LEU A 31 8.09 0.79 11.29
CA LEU A 31 7.77 -0.06 10.15
C LEU A 31 7.73 -1.55 10.55
N LEU A 32 8.70 -2.01 11.34
CA LEU A 32 8.76 -3.39 11.84
C LEU A 32 7.58 -3.68 12.78
N ILE A 33 7.28 -2.78 13.74
CA ILE A 33 6.11 -2.92 14.62
C ILE A 33 4.84 -3.15 13.80
N LEU A 34 4.61 -2.32 12.77
CA LEU A 34 3.41 -2.42 11.95
C LEU A 34 3.35 -3.75 11.19
N LEU A 35 4.46 -4.17 10.60
CA LEU A 35 4.56 -5.44 9.87
C LEU A 35 4.37 -6.65 10.79
N ASP A 36 4.93 -6.62 12.00
CA ASP A 36 4.81 -7.71 12.97
C ASP A 36 3.37 -7.83 13.49
N LYS A 37 2.70 -6.69 13.78
CA LYS A 37 1.28 -6.72 14.16
C LYS A 37 0.38 -7.16 13.00
N ALA A 38 0.71 -6.79 11.76
CA ALA A 38 0.01 -7.29 10.59
C ALA A 38 0.20 -8.80 10.42
N GLN A 39 1.39 -9.34 10.72
CA GLN A 39 1.63 -10.78 10.70
C GLN A 39 0.75 -11.52 11.71
N VAL A 40 0.60 -10.99 12.94
CA VAL A 40 -0.31 -11.59 13.95
C VAL A 40 -1.74 -11.71 13.43
N PHE A 41 -2.27 -10.67 12.79
CA PHE A 41 -3.59 -10.75 12.16
C PHE A 41 -3.64 -11.75 11.02
N ARG A 42 -2.57 -11.85 10.23
CA ARG A 42 -2.48 -12.80 9.12
C ARG A 42 -2.51 -14.25 9.65
N ASP A 43 -1.72 -14.55 10.68
CA ASP A 43 -1.66 -15.87 11.31
C ASP A 43 -3.02 -16.26 11.92
N ALA A 44 -3.71 -15.30 12.54
CA ALA A 44 -5.05 -15.53 13.07
C ALA A 44 -6.06 -15.91 11.93
N PHE A 45 -5.92 -15.30 10.74
CA PHE A 45 -6.75 -15.67 9.59
C PHE A 45 -6.46 -17.08 9.08
N ASP A 46 -5.21 -17.51 9.06
CA ASP A 46 -4.80 -18.84 8.66
C ASP A 46 -5.33 -19.91 9.64
N GLN A 47 -5.51 -19.54 10.92
CA GLN A 47 -6.17 -20.32 11.95
C GLN A 47 -7.72 -20.28 11.89
N GLY A 48 -8.28 -19.60 10.87
CA GLY A 48 -9.75 -19.48 10.71
C GLY A 48 -10.41 -18.39 11.56
N ARG A 49 -9.68 -17.64 12.38
CA ARG A 49 -10.20 -16.53 13.21
C ARG A 49 -10.41 -15.30 12.35
N ARG A 50 -11.64 -14.79 12.28
CA ARG A 50 -11.98 -13.71 11.35
C ARG A 50 -12.73 -12.54 11.97
N LYS A 51 -13.08 -12.60 13.25
CA LYS A 51 -13.76 -11.54 13.99
C LYS A 51 -13.08 -11.34 15.33
N PHE A 52 -12.90 -10.08 15.71
CA PHE A 52 -12.22 -9.66 16.92
C PHE A 52 -12.99 -8.51 17.56
N SER A 53 -13.00 -8.40 18.87
CA SER A 53 -13.59 -7.29 19.62
C SER A 53 -12.49 -6.35 20.16
N ILE A 54 -11.64 -5.87 19.23
CA ILE A 54 -10.46 -5.07 19.56
C ILE A 54 -10.79 -3.56 19.57
N LEU A 55 -11.67 -3.12 18.65
CA LEU A 55 -12.10 -1.72 18.50
C LEU A 55 -13.62 -1.57 18.66
N PRO A 56 -14.23 -2.07 19.76
CA PRO A 56 -15.67 -1.91 19.97
C PRO A 56 -16.01 -0.44 20.16
N GLY A 57 -17.08 0.02 19.51
CA GLY A 57 -17.53 1.42 19.54
C GLY A 57 -16.74 2.40 18.68
N HIS A 58 -15.64 1.98 18.07
CA HIS A 58 -14.88 2.81 17.13
C HIS A 58 -15.63 2.98 15.80
N THR A 59 -15.69 4.20 15.31
CA THR A 59 -16.27 4.53 14.00
C THR A 59 -15.18 5.00 13.04
N SER A 60 -15.04 4.27 11.94
CA SER A 60 -14.13 4.61 10.85
C SER A 60 -14.91 5.11 9.63
N VAL A 61 -14.48 6.19 9.00
CA VAL A 61 -15.08 6.71 7.76
C VAL A 61 -14.12 6.53 6.59
N THR A 62 -14.59 5.94 5.47
CA THR A 62 -13.82 5.93 4.22
C THR A 62 -14.18 7.13 3.38
N LEU A 63 -13.27 8.11 3.33
CA LEU A 63 -13.43 9.40 2.63
C LEU A 63 -12.69 9.33 1.28
N PHE A 64 -13.36 8.80 0.25
CA PHE A 64 -12.76 8.51 -1.04
C PHE A 64 -13.27 9.43 -2.13
N PHE A 65 -12.36 10.21 -2.71
CA PHE A 65 -12.59 11.13 -3.84
C PHE A 65 -12.17 10.53 -5.18
N GLU A 66 -11.52 9.38 -5.17
CA GLU A 66 -11.21 8.56 -6.34
C GLU A 66 -11.90 7.20 -6.26
N ASN A 67 -12.25 6.63 -7.40
CA ASN A 67 -12.80 5.28 -7.45
C ASN A 67 -11.77 4.24 -6.97
N SER A 68 -12.16 3.44 -5.99
CA SER A 68 -11.35 2.34 -5.48
C SER A 68 -12.19 1.30 -4.77
N THR A 69 -12.65 0.29 -5.50
CA THR A 69 -13.47 -0.79 -4.92
C THR A 69 -12.66 -1.61 -3.92
N ARG A 70 -11.48 -2.11 -4.31
CA ARG A 70 -10.66 -2.98 -3.45
C ARG A 70 -10.22 -2.31 -2.15
N THR A 71 -9.65 -1.10 -2.23
CA THR A 71 -9.13 -0.43 -1.03
C THR A 71 -10.26 -0.07 -0.07
N ARG A 72 -11.39 0.45 -0.59
CA ARG A 72 -12.58 0.75 0.21
C ARG A 72 -13.11 -0.50 0.90
N THR A 73 -13.39 -1.56 0.13
CA THR A 73 -13.90 -2.83 0.68
C THR A 73 -12.96 -3.41 1.72
N SER A 74 -11.66 -3.39 1.47
CA SER A 74 -10.67 -3.95 2.40
C SER A 74 -10.58 -3.16 3.71
N PHE A 75 -10.66 -1.82 3.71
CA PHE A 75 -10.73 -1.03 4.95
C PHE A 75 -12.05 -1.24 5.68
N SER A 76 -13.17 -1.30 4.96
CA SER A 76 -14.47 -1.61 5.59
C SER A 76 -14.47 -2.98 6.26
N LEU A 77 -13.93 -4.00 5.59
CA LEU A 77 -13.78 -5.33 6.18
C LEU A 77 -12.81 -5.34 7.36
N ALA A 78 -11.71 -4.59 7.29
CA ALA A 78 -10.74 -4.50 8.37
C ALA A 78 -11.38 -3.89 9.63
N ALA A 79 -12.10 -2.78 9.50
CA ALA A 79 -12.83 -2.15 10.60
C ALA A 79 -13.87 -3.11 11.20
N GLN A 80 -14.73 -3.72 10.38
CA GLN A 80 -15.76 -4.65 10.83
C GLN A 80 -15.17 -5.88 11.54
N ARG A 81 -14.03 -6.41 11.08
CA ARG A 81 -13.36 -7.54 11.72
C ARG A 81 -12.76 -7.19 13.08
N LEU A 82 -12.38 -5.94 13.29
CA LEU A 82 -11.91 -5.42 14.58
C LEU A 82 -13.06 -5.06 15.54
N GLY A 83 -14.33 -5.22 15.14
CA GLY A 83 -15.50 -4.84 15.92
C GLY A 83 -15.86 -3.36 15.83
N ALA A 84 -15.26 -2.63 14.88
CA ALA A 84 -15.55 -1.23 14.60
C ALA A 84 -16.69 -1.07 13.58
N SER A 85 -17.39 0.07 13.63
CA SER A 85 -18.29 0.50 12.57
C SER A 85 -17.51 1.14 11.43
N CYS A 86 -17.98 0.93 10.19
CA CYS A 86 -17.39 1.59 9.03
C CYS A 86 -18.47 2.25 8.17
N VAL A 87 -18.33 3.55 7.98
CA VAL A 87 -19.23 4.36 7.15
C VAL A 87 -18.51 4.75 5.86
N ALA A 88 -19.13 4.47 4.72
CA ALA A 88 -18.61 4.89 3.42
C ALA A 88 -19.17 6.26 3.05
N PHE A 89 -18.29 7.25 2.92
CA PHE A 89 -18.65 8.57 2.42
C PHE A 89 -18.57 8.61 0.90
N ALA A 90 -19.64 9.01 0.24
CA ALA A 90 -19.72 9.15 -1.21
C ALA A 90 -19.48 10.61 -1.60
N ALA A 91 -18.27 10.95 -2.00
CA ALA A 91 -17.89 12.33 -2.36
C ALA A 91 -18.74 12.91 -3.51
N SER A 92 -19.13 12.09 -4.49
CA SER A 92 -19.89 12.52 -5.67
C SER A 92 -21.32 12.97 -5.38
N THR A 93 -21.88 12.58 -4.23
CA THR A 93 -23.27 12.92 -3.82
C THR A 93 -23.31 13.77 -2.55
N SER A 94 -22.16 14.29 -2.12
CA SER A 94 -22.01 15.01 -0.86
C SER A 94 -22.14 16.53 -1.01
N SER A 95 -22.16 17.26 0.12
CA SER A 95 -22.14 18.72 0.22
C SER A 95 -20.93 19.39 -0.45
N LEU A 96 -19.86 18.64 -0.76
CA LEU A 96 -18.73 19.10 -1.58
C LEU A 96 -19.20 19.62 -2.95
N SER A 97 -20.22 18.98 -3.55
CA SER A 97 -20.85 19.47 -4.78
C SER A 97 -21.51 20.86 -4.64
N LYS A 98 -21.73 21.30 -3.39
CA LYS A 98 -22.30 22.61 -3.03
C LYS A 98 -21.23 23.63 -2.63
N GLY A 99 -19.92 23.31 -2.77
CA GLY A 99 -18.82 24.21 -2.45
C GLY A 99 -18.26 24.10 -1.03
N GLU A 100 -18.67 23.08 -0.25
CA GLU A 100 -18.05 22.81 1.06
C GLU A 100 -16.58 22.43 0.90
N SER A 101 -15.71 22.93 1.79
CA SER A 101 -14.30 22.52 1.76
C SER A 101 -14.10 21.11 2.28
N ILE A 102 -13.02 20.44 1.85
CA ILE A 102 -12.67 19.10 2.35
C ILE A 102 -12.38 19.11 3.86
N VAL A 103 -11.85 20.22 4.38
CA VAL A 103 -11.57 20.42 5.81
C VAL A 103 -12.87 20.53 6.60
N ASP A 104 -13.85 21.29 6.10
CA ASP A 104 -15.14 21.42 6.77
C ASP A 104 -15.90 20.09 6.77
N THR A 105 -15.85 19.35 5.65
CA THR A 105 -16.42 17.99 5.58
C THR A 105 -15.79 17.09 6.63
N ALA A 106 -14.46 17.11 6.79
CA ALA A 106 -13.78 16.30 7.78
C ALA A 106 -14.15 16.69 9.22
N LYS A 107 -14.22 17.99 9.53
CA LYS A 107 -14.65 18.49 10.83
C LYS A 107 -16.10 18.09 11.16
N ASN A 108 -16.99 18.13 10.18
CA ASN A 108 -18.38 17.70 10.36
C ASN A 108 -18.45 16.19 10.67
N LEU A 109 -17.68 15.36 9.98
CA LEU A 109 -17.61 13.92 10.26
C LEU A 109 -17.01 13.63 11.64
N GLU A 110 -15.99 14.38 12.04
CA GLU A 110 -15.41 14.28 13.39
C GLU A 110 -16.43 14.67 14.47
N ALA A 111 -17.18 15.74 14.29
CA ALA A 111 -18.25 16.18 15.20
C ALA A 111 -19.39 15.14 15.34
N MET A 112 -19.57 14.25 14.37
CA MET A 112 -20.50 13.11 14.44
C MET A 112 -19.91 11.89 15.19
N GLY A 113 -18.70 12.01 15.75
CA GLY A 113 -18.05 10.93 16.54
C GLY A 113 -17.19 10.00 15.70
N CYS A 114 -16.66 10.44 14.56
CA CYS A 114 -15.71 9.67 13.77
C CYS A 114 -14.33 9.69 14.44
N GLU A 115 -13.77 8.50 14.74
CA GLU A 115 -12.46 8.38 15.37
C GLU A 115 -11.33 8.14 14.36
N SER A 116 -11.64 7.67 13.15
CA SER A 116 -10.64 7.56 12.08
C SER A 116 -11.23 7.83 10.70
N MET A 117 -10.45 8.48 9.85
CA MET A 117 -10.78 8.71 8.44
C MET A 117 -9.75 8.09 7.54
N VAL A 118 -10.19 7.22 6.64
CA VAL A 118 -9.38 6.61 5.59
C VAL A 118 -9.53 7.44 4.33
N VAL A 119 -8.51 8.21 3.98
CA VAL A 119 -8.58 9.24 2.95
C VAL A 119 -7.91 8.79 1.66
N ARG A 120 -8.63 8.93 0.53
CA ARG A 120 -8.07 8.74 -0.81
C ARG A 120 -8.42 9.91 -1.71
N HIS A 121 -7.40 10.56 -2.29
CA HIS A 121 -7.57 11.77 -3.09
C HIS A 121 -6.64 11.79 -4.31
N SER A 122 -7.04 12.49 -5.38
CA SER A 122 -6.20 12.70 -6.57
C SER A 122 -5.08 13.72 -6.34
N THR A 123 -5.26 14.65 -5.41
CA THR A 123 -4.26 15.66 -5.06
C THR A 123 -3.36 15.16 -3.95
N PRO A 124 -2.01 15.22 -4.14
CA PRO A 124 -1.05 14.92 -3.08
C PRO A 124 -1.19 15.87 -1.89
N GLY A 125 -0.91 15.38 -0.67
CA GLY A 125 -0.89 16.19 0.55
C GLY A 125 -2.24 16.38 1.24
N ILE A 126 -3.36 15.98 0.64
CA ILE A 126 -4.69 16.10 1.29
C ILE A 126 -4.76 15.34 2.62
N PRO A 127 -4.26 14.11 2.77
CA PRO A 127 -4.24 13.44 4.07
C PRO A 127 -3.46 14.23 5.14
N LYS A 128 -2.35 14.86 4.75
CA LYS A 128 -1.56 15.72 5.65
C LYS A 128 -2.36 16.95 6.07
N LEU A 129 -2.94 17.67 5.11
CA LEU A 129 -3.80 18.82 5.39
C LEU A 129 -4.91 18.46 6.40
N LEU A 130 -5.58 17.32 6.22
CA LEU A 130 -6.62 16.89 7.14
C LEU A 130 -6.05 16.56 8.52
N SER A 131 -4.89 15.89 8.61
CA SER A 131 -4.26 15.54 9.89
C SER A 131 -3.89 16.76 10.76
N GLU A 132 -3.71 17.91 10.13
CA GLU A 132 -3.41 19.19 10.79
C GLU A 132 -4.69 19.93 11.25
N ASN A 133 -5.87 19.50 10.80
CA ASN A 133 -7.14 20.20 11.02
C ASN A 133 -8.18 19.40 11.80
N VAL A 134 -7.93 18.10 12.09
CA VAL A 134 -8.81 17.24 12.87
C VAL A 134 -8.07 16.47 13.96
N HIS A 135 -8.78 16.01 14.98
CA HIS A 135 -8.22 15.23 16.10
C HIS A 135 -8.31 13.73 15.87
N CYS A 136 -9.22 13.26 15.01
CA CYS A 136 -9.35 11.85 14.65
C CYS A 136 -8.12 11.34 13.89
N SER A 137 -7.93 10.03 13.82
CA SER A 137 -6.84 9.41 13.08
C SER A 137 -7.02 9.56 11.57
N ILE A 138 -6.02 10.03 10.85
CA ILE A 138 -6.01 10.09 9.38
C ILE A 138 -5.11 8.99 8.82
N ILE A 139 -5.68 8.18 7.91
CA ILE A 139 -5.00 7.09 7.24
C ILE A 139 -5.01 7.35 5.74
N ASN A 140 -3.82 7.52 5.15
CA ASN A 140 -3.68 7.71 3.71
C ASN A 140 -3.95 6.40 2.96
N ALA A 141 -4.98 6.37 2.14
CA ALA A 141 -5.34 5.25 1.24
C ALA A 141 -4.94 5.52 -0.23
N GLY A 142 -4.05 6.49 -0.42
CA GLY A 142 -3.48 6.90 -1.70
C GLY A 142 -3.81 8.33 -2.06
N ASP A 143 -2.80 9.18 -2.20
CA ASP A 143 -2.91 10.59 -2.56
C ASP A 143 -2.06 10.93 -3.78
N GLY A 144 -2.71 11.25 -4.88
CA GLY A 144 -2.09 11.60 -6.17
C GLY A 144 -1.03 10.60 -6.61
N ALA A 145 0.17 11.10 -6.92
CA ALA A 145 1.38 10.31 -7.19
C ALA A 145 2.34 10.26 -5.98
N HIS A 146 1.89 10.68 -4.79
CA HIS A 146 2.72 10.81 -3.59
C HIS A 146 2.94 9.44 -2.92
N GLU A 147 1.99 8.96 -2.10
CA GLU A 147 2.13 7.69 -1.40
C GLU A 147 0.81 6.88 -1.31
N HIS A 148 0.96 5.57 -1.14
CA HIS A 148 -0.09 4.64 -0.74
C HIS A 148 0.48 3.69 0.31
N PRO A 149 0.65 4.16 1.57
CA PRO A 149 1.41 3.45 2.59
C PRO A 149 0.93 2.03 2.85
N THR A 150 -0.39 1.80 2.91
CA THR A 150 -0.91 0.44 3.15
C THR A 150 -0.70 -0.53 1.98
N GLN A 151 -0.48 -0.01 0.76
CA GLN A 151 -0.08 -0.86 -0.36
C GLN A 151 1.41 -1.21 -0.26
N GLY A 152 2.28 -0.23 0.01
CA GLY A 152 3.70 -0.52 0.25
C GLY A 152 3.90 -1.54 1.39
N LEU A 153 3.15 -1.37 2.49
CA LEU A 153 3.21 -2.29 3.63
C LEU A 153 2.78 -3.72 3.29
N LEU A 154 1.68 -3.90 2.56
CA LEU A 154 1.24 -5.25 2.19
C LEU A 154 2.19 -5.92 1.17
N ASP A 155 2.79 -5.15 0.27
CA ASP A 155 3.83 -5.64 -0.64
C ASP A 155 5.04 -6.12 0.16
N ILE A 156 5.53 -5.32 1.10
CA ILE A 156 6.65 -5.62 1.98
C ILE A 156 6.35 -6.82 2.90
N LEU A 157 5.15 -6.90 3.48
CA LEU A 157 4.74 -8.04 4.28
C LEU A 157 4.78 -9.34 3.46
N THR A 158 4.27 -9.29 2.22
CA THR A 158 4.28 -10.42 1.31
C THR A 158 5.70 -10.87 0.97
N MET A 159 6.60 -9.92 0.72
CA MET A 159 8.03 -10.22 0.51
C MET A 159 8.65 -10.86 1.75
N ARG A 160 8.40 -10.31 2.96
CA ARG A 160 8.91 -10.89 4.24
C ARG A 160 8.43 -12.31 4.46
N GLN A 161 7.19 -12.62 4.17
CA GLN A 161 6.63 -13.97 4.33
C GLN A 161 7.32 -15.00 3.44
N ARG A 162 7.72 -14.59 2.23
CA ARG A 162 8.33 -15.49 1.25
C ARG A 162 9.85 -15.57 1.38
N LEU A 163 10.51 -14.47 1.77
CA LEU A 163 11.98 -14.36 1.74
C LEU A 163 12.62 -14.23 3.13
N GLY A 164 11.83 -14.05 4.19
CA GLY A 164 12.34 -13.74 5.53
C GLY A 164 12.86 -12.30 5.63
N SER A 165 14.15 -12.13 5.88
CA SER A 165 14.76 -10.78 5.89
C SER A 165 14.84 -10.20 4.49
N LEU A 166 14.56 -8.88 4.40
CA LEU A 166 14.74 -8.11 3.17
C LEU A 166 16.10 -7.40 3.11
N GLU A 167 16.88 -7.48 4.17
CA GLU A 167 18.22 -6.89 4.22
C GLU A 167 19.13 -7.53 3.15
N GLY A 168 19.73 -6.69 2.30
CA GLY A 168 20.56 -7.12 1.18
C GLY A 168 19.83 -7.72 -0.02
N LYS A 169 18.51 -7.96 0.08
CA LYS A 169 17.71 -8.42 -1.08
C LYS A 169 17.56 -7.32 -2.10
N THR A 170 17.48 -7.69 -3.37
CA THR A 170 17.30 -6.75 -4.47
C THR A 170 15.87 -6.82 -5.01
N VAL A 171 15.16 -5.70 -4.96
CA VAL A 171 13.76 -5.57 -5.41
C VAL A 171 13.69 -4.70 -6.66
N GLY A 172 13.23 -5.27 -7.76
CA GLY A 172 12.93 -4.54 -8.99
C GLY A 172 11.47 -4.03 -8.95
N VAL A 173 11.28 -2.72 -9.04
CA VAL A 173 9.96 -2.09 -9.19
C VAL A 173 9.82 -1.65 -10.64
N VAL A 174 8.94 -2.31 -11.40
CA VAL A 174 8.91 -2.21 -12.86
C VAL A 174 7.59 -1.62 -13.34
N GLY A 175 7.64 -0.62 -14.22
CA GLY A 175 6.44 -0.09 -14.89
C GLY A 175 6.34 1.43 -14.91
N ASP A 176 5.13 1.96 -14.67
CA ASP A 176 4.86 3.39 -14.61
C ASP A 176 5.32 3.99 -13.28
N ILE A 177 6.63 4.23 -13.17
CA ILE A 177 7.26 4.72 -11.93
C ILE A 177 6.90 6.19 -11.66
N ALA A 178 6.82 7.01 -12.72
CA ALA A 178 6.60 8.45 -12.59
C ALA A 178 5.26 8.79 -11.91
N HIS A 179 4.20 8.04 -12.23
CA HIS A 179 2.85 8.28 -11.73
C HIS A 179 2.44 7.34 -10.57
N SER A 180 3.35 6.45 -10.16
CA SER A 180 3.03 5.43 -9.18
C SER A 180 3.31 5.86 -7.75
N ARG A 181 2.24 6.18 -7.01
CA ARG A 181 2.30 6.34 -5.54
C ARG A 181 2.73 5.06 -4.81
N VAL A 182 2.52 3.89 -5.44
CA VAL A 182 2.95 2.60 -4.88
C VAL A 182 4.45 2.42 -4.99
N ALA A 183 5.07 2.84 -6.11
CA ALA A 183 6.53 2.83 -6.26
C ALA A 183 7.21 3.61 -5.14
N ARG A 184 6.73 4.83 -4.84
CA ARG A 184 7.32 5.68 -3.78
C ARG A 184 7.22 5.01 -2.41
N SER A 185 6.03 4.52 -2.03
CA SER A 185 5.85 3.83 -0.75
C SER A 185 6.75 2.59 -0.64
N ASN A 186 6.87 1.79 -1.72
CA ASN A 186 7.78 0.64 -1.73
C ASN A 186 9.24 1.07 -1.56
N VAL A 187 9.69 2.09 -2.28
CA VAL A 187 11.07 2.61 -2.17
C VAL A 187 11.39 3.02 -0.73
N TRP A 188 10.54 3.83 -0.11
CA TRP A 188 10.74 4.28 1.27
C TRP A 188 10.81 3.11 2.26
N GLY A 189 9.83 2.21 2.20
CA GLY A 189 9.76 1.08 3.12
C GLY A 189 10.91 0.08 2.94
N LEU A 190 11.23 -0.28 1.70
CA LEU A 190 12.28 -1.25 1.38
C LEU A 190 13.67 -0.75 1.78
N LYS A 191 13.99 0.52 1.49
CA LYS A 191 15.27 1.11 1.90
C LYS A 191 15.46 1.10 3.41
N LYS A 192 14.42 1.42 4.19
CA LYS A 192 14.47 1.35 5.66
C LYS A 192 14.71 -0.05 6.19
N LEU A 193 14.32 -1.07 5.43
CA LEU A 193 14.57 -2.48 5.77
C LEU A 193 15.89 -3.02 5.22
N GLY A 194 16.73 -2.17 4.60
CA GLY A 194 18.05 -2.54 4.10
C GLY A 194 18.02 -3.28 2.75
N ALA A 195 16.92 -3.21 2.01
CA ALA A 195 16.83 -3.77 0.66
C ALA A 195 17.48 -2.84 -0.38
N ASN A 196 18.07 -3.44 -1.42
CA ASN A 196 18.47 -2.72 -2.63
C ASN A 196 17.25 -2.56 -3.53
N VAL A 197 17.02 -1.37 -4.07
CA VAL A 197 15.88 -1.11 -4.94
C VAL A 197 16.35 -0.67 -6.32
N ILE A 198 15.79 -1.28 -7.36
CA ILE A 198 16.00 -0.91 -8.75
C ILE A 198 14.63 -0.53 -9.33
N VAL A 199 14.46 0.73 -9.78
CA VAL A 199 13.28 1.12 -10.54
C VAL A 199 13.53 0.90 -12.03
N CYS A 200 12.57 0.31 -12.75
CA CYS A 200 12.76 -0.04 -14.15
C CYS A 200 11.52 0.31 -14.99
N GLY A 201 11.77 0.86 -16.18
CA GLY A 201 10.71 1.20 -17.12
C GLY A 201 11.20 2.06 -18.28
N PRO A 202 10.31 2.51 -19.17
CA PRO A 202 10.63 3.45 -20.23
C PRO A 202 11.32 4.71 -19.70
N SER A 203 12.25 5.29 -20.48
CA SER A 203 12.97 6.50 -20.11
C SER A 203 12.06 7.71 -19.85
N THR A 204 10.88 7.71 -20.44
CA THR A 204 9.82 8.70 -20.22
C THR A 204 9.12 8.56 -18.85
N LEU A 205 9.22 7.39 -18.21
CA LEU A 205 8.57 7.05 -16.94
C LEU A 205 9.55 6.82 -15.79
N VAL A 206 10.84 6.67 -16.09
CA VAL A 206 11.90 6.47 -15.09
C VAL A 206 12.98 7.51 -15.28
N SER A 207 13.05 8.46 -14.34
CA SER A 207 14.05 9.52 -14.34
C SER A 207 15.34 9.07 -13.64
N PRO A 208 16.55 9.51 -14.09
CA PRO A 208 17.80 9.34 -13.36
C PRO A 208 17.79 9.93 -11.94
N ARG A 209 16.89 10.87 -11.63
CA ARG A 209 16.75 11.46 -10.28
C ARG A 209 16.46 10.47 -9.16
N TRP A 210 16.09 9.24 -9.48
CA TRP A 210 15.95 8.19 -8.47
C TRP A 210 17.27 7.86 -7.76
N GLU A 211 18.42 8.12 -8.39
CA GLU A 211 19.74 7.98 -7.77
C GLU A 211 19.95 8.95 -6.60
N GLU A 212 19.32 10.13 -6.63
CA GLU A 212 19.36 11.09 -5.51
C GLU A 212 18.71 10.49 -4.24
N MET A 213 17.78 9.55 -4.41
CA MET A 213 17.16 8.78 -3.33
C MET A 213 17.96 7.51 -2.98
N GLY A 214 19.13 7.28 -3.58
CA GLY A 214 19.94 6.07 -3.44
C GLY A 214 19.22 4.82 -3.99
N VAL A 215 18.52 4.99 -5.12
CA VAL A 215 17.80 3.94 -5.84
C VAL A 215 18.42 3.80 -7.22
N GLU A 216 18.82 2.59 -7.59
CA GLU A 216 19.28 2.29 -8.95
C GLU A 216 18.12 2.41 -9.94
N TYR A 217 18.39 2.90 -11.16
CA TYR A 217 17.39 2.88 -12.23
C TYR A 217 17.87 2.09 -13.45
N SER A 218 16.92 1.58 -14.21
CA SER A 218 17.19 0.86 -15.47
C SER A 218 16.09 1.12 -16.50
N HIS A 219 16.49 1.20 -17.77
CA HIS A 219 15.56 1.22 -18.91
C HIS A 219 15.50 -0.12 -19.64
N SER A 220 15.91 -1.22 -18.98
CA SER A 220 15.88 -2.56 -19.54
C SER A 220 15.57 -3.58 -18.45
N LEU A 221 14.43 -4.27 -18.60
CA LEU A 221 14.04 -5.35 -17.68
C LEU A 221 15.05 -6.50 -17.76
N ASP A 222 15.50 -6.86 -18.97
CA ASP A 222 16.43 -7.98 -19.15
C ASP A 222 17.79 -7.79 -18.43
N LYS A 223 18.24 -6.54 -18.25
CA LYS A 223 19.48 -6.22 -17.53
C LYS A 223 19.38 -6.44 -16.03
N ILE A 224 18.18 -6.30 -15.46
CA ILE A 224 17.99 -6.45 -14.01
C ILE A 224 17.50 -7.83 -13.61
N LEU A 225 16.95 -8.59 -14.55
CA LEU A 225 16.20 -9.82 -14.32
C LEU A 225 16.98 -10.89 -13.54
N THR A 226 18.27 -11.05 -13.82
CA THR A 226 19.14 -12.04 -13.13
C THR A 226 19.66 -11.54 -11.77
N ARG A 227 19.44 -10.26 -11.46
CA ARG A 227 19.95 -9.63 -10.24
C ARG A 227 18.90 -9.56 -9.13
N VAL A 228 17.63 -9.44 -9.50
CA VAL A 228 16.54 -9.21 -8.57
C VAL A 228 16.07 -10.50 -7.88
N ASP A 229 15.70 -10.38 -6.61
CA ASP A 229 15.05 -11.44 -5.81
C ASP A 229 13.54 -11.31 -5.86
N VAL A 230 13.05 -10.08 -6.11
CA VAL A 230 11.63 -9.75 -6.25
C VAL A 230 11.43 -8.86 -7.46
N LEU A 231 10.38 -9.13 -8.23
CA LEU A 231 9.80 -8.19 -9.20
C LEU A 231 8.43 -7.72 -8.73
N ASN A 232 8.32 -6.41 -8.49
CA ASN A 232 7.05 -5.74 -8.25
C ASN A 232 6.60 -5.07 -9.56
N MET A 233 5.65 -5.72 -10.24
CA MET A 233 5.17 -5.30 -11.55
C MET A 233 4.03 -4.31 -11.43
N LEU A 234 4.29 -3.03 -11.66
CA LEU A 234 3.30 -1.97 -11.58
C LEU A 234 2.47 -1.91 -12.86
N ARG A 235 1.17 -1.74 -12.67
CA ARG A 235 0.25 -1.54 -13.78
C ARG A 235 0.50 -0.22 -14.50
N ILE A 236 0.46 -0.22 -15.82
CA ILE A 236 0.40 1.01 -16.61
C ILE A 236 -0.97 1.67 -16.39
N GLN A 237 -0.96 2.92 -15.95
CA GLN A 237 -2.16 3.66 -15.59
C GLN A 237 -2.61 4.54 -16.77
N PHE A 238 -3.18 3.92 -17.83
CA PHE A 238 -3.65 4.64 -19.04
C PHE A 238 -4.59 5.79 -18.71
N GLU A 239 -5.40 5.64 -17.67
CA GLU A 239 -6.36 6.63 -17.20
C GLU A 239 -5.73 7.90 -16.59
N ARG A 240 -4.43 7.88 -16.30
CA ARG A 240 -3.68 9.01 -15.72
C ARG A 240 -2.71 9.68 -16.69
N GLN A 241 -2.60 9.14 -17.91
CA GLN A 241 -1.66 9.63 -18.90
C GLN A 241 -2.38 10.57 -19.86
N TYR A 242 -2.03 11.85 -19.83
CA TYR A 242 -2.53 12.86 -20.80
C TYR A 242 -1.86 12.73 -22.17
N THR A 243 -0.67 12.09 -22.24
CA THR A 243 0.08 11.78 -23.45
C THR A 243 0.53 10.34 -23.39
N SER A 244 0.72 9.70 -24.56
CA SER A 244 1.27 8.33 -24.60
C SER A 244 2.77 8.39 -24.29
N PRO A 245 3.23 7.87 -23.13
CA PRO A 245 4.65 7.92 -22.73
C PRO A 245 5.52 6.89 -23.45
N PHE A 246 4.91 6.03 -24.28
CA PHE A 246 5.56 5.03 -25.11
C PHE A 246 4.73 4.80 -26.39
N PRO A 247 5.33 4.32 -27.49
CA PRO A 247 4.67 4.26 -28.79
C PRO A 247 3.44 3.36 -28.85
N SER A 248 3.45 2.21 -28.16
CA SER A 248 2.30 1.29 -28.11
C SER A 248 2.34 0.36 -26.91
N ILE A 249 1.16 -0.16 -26.53
CA ILE A 249 1.03 -1.19 -25.47
C ILE A 249 1.84 -2.44 -25.85
N ARG A 250 1.87 -2.81 -27.13
CA ARG A 250 2.64 -3.96 -27.63
C ARG A 250 4.13 -3.77 -27.41
N GLU A 251 4.65 -2.59 -27.70
CA GLU A 251 6.08 -2.28 -27.47
C GLU A 251 6.41 -2.29 -25.98
N TYR A 252 5.56 -1.69 -25.15
CA TYR A 252 5.73 -1.78 -23.70
C TYR A 252 5.78 -3.24 -23.22
N SER A 253 4.85 -4.07 -23.63
CA SER A 253 4.80 -5.49 -23.27
C SER A 253 6.04 -6.25 -23.74
N LEU A 254 6.52 -5.99 -24.94
CA LEU A 254 7.75 -6.61 -25.47
C LEU A 254 9.01 -6.22 -24.68
N LEU A 255 9.11 -4.97 -24.23
CA LEU A 255 10.30 -4.44 -23.56
C LEU A 255 10.28 -4.66 -22.04
N PHE A 256 9.11 -4.56 -21.39
CA PHE A 256 8.96 -4.53 -19.95
C PHE A 256 7.96 -5.56 -19.40
N GLY A 257 7.20 -6.26 -20.24
CA GLY A 257 6.31 -7.32 -19.79
C GLY A 257 7.07 -8.55 -19.29
N MET A 258 6.58 -9.19 -18.24
CA MET A 258 7.14 -10.43 -17.70
C MET A 258 6.35 -11.62 -18.26
N ASP A 259 7.03 -12.44 -19.03
CA ASP A 259 6.52 -13.66 -19.66
C ASP A 259 7.27 -14.92 -19.20
N GLY A 260 6.86 -16.08 -19.67
CA GLY A 260 7.48 -17.35 -19.33
C GLY A 260 8.94 -17.46 -19.77
N ASP A 261 9.33 -16.82 -20.90
CA ASP A 261 10.72 -16.84 -21.38
C ASP A 261 11.63 -16.02 -20.46
N ARG A 262 11.19 -14.86 -20.03
CA ARG A 262 11.89 -14.06 -19.04
C ARG A 262 11.95 -14.77 -17.68
N LEU A 263 10.84 -15.40 -17.28
CA LEU A 263 10.79 -16.13 -16.00
C LEU A 263 11.82 -17.26 -15.96
N ARG A 264 12.02 -17.98 -17.07
CA ARG A 264 13.07 -19.03 -17.16
C ARG A 264 14.50 -18.50 -17.08
N ARG A 265 14.74 -17.24 -17.45
CA ARG A 265 16.05 -16.57 -17.38
C ARG A 265 16.30 -15.88 -16.06
N ALA A 266 15.28 -15.69 -15.26
CA ALA A 266 15.36 -15.09 -13.92
C ALA A 266 15.97 -16.07 -12.89
N LYS A 267 16.16 -15.59 -11.66
CA LYS A 267 16.53 -16.48 -10.55
C LYS A 267 15.42 -17.53 -10.34
N PRO A 268 15.74 -18.79 -10.04
CA PRO A 268 14.74 -19.85 -9.83
C PRO A 268 13.74 -19.55 -8.72
N ASP A 269 14.17 -18.81 -7.71
CA ASP A 269 13.39 -18.38 -6.55
C ASP A 269 12.86 -16.95 -6.65
N LEU A 270 12.87 -16.37 -7.86
CA LEU A 270 12.31 -15.03 -8.10
C LEU A 270 10.86 -14.95 -7.60
N LEU A 271 10.59 -13.99 -6.73
CA LEU A 271 9.24 -13.67 -6.29
C LEU A 271 8.61 -12.61 -7.22
N VAL A 272 7.42 -12.89 -7.75
CA VAL A 272 6.66 -11.95 -8.57
C VAL A 272 5.45 -11.45 -7.80
N ILE A 273 5.35 -10.14 -7.62
CA ILE A 273 4.20 -9.45 -7.04
C ILE A 273 3.70 -8.34 -7.97
N ALA A 274 2.43 -7.96 -7.82
CA ALA A 274 1.85 -6.87 -8.58
C ALA A 274 0.68 -6.24 -7.81
N PRO A 275 0.70 -4.92 -7.52
CA PRO A 275 -0.44 -4.24 -6.94
C PRO A 275 -1.60 -4.19 -7.95
N GLY A 276 -2.70 -4.85 -7.60
CA GLY A 276 -3.84 -4.96 -8.51
C GLY A 276 -4.54 -3.63 -8.84
N PRO A 277 -5.29 -3.58 -9.97
CA PRO A 277 -5.48 -4.63 -10.95
C PRO A 277 -4.24 -4.81 -11.82
N ILE A 278 -4.08 -5.97 -12.43
CA ILE A 278 -3.07 -6.24 -13.45
C ILE A 278 -3.72 -6.23 -14.83
N ASN A 279 -3.01 -5.77 -15.86
CA ASN A 279 -3.41 -5.92 -17.25
C ASN A 279 -2.74 -7.19 -17.80
N ARG A 280 -3.49 -8.30 -17.80
CA ARG A 280 -2.98 -9.60 -18.30
C ARG A 280 -2.55 -9.49 -19.76
N GLY A 281 -1.33 -9.95 -20.06
CA GLY A 281 -0.72 -9.84 -21.39
C GLY A 281 -0.03 -8.50 -21.67
N VAL A 282 -0.03 -7.58 -20.71
CA VAL A 282 0.72 -6.30 -20.80
C VAL A 282 1.91 -6.33 -19.84
N GLU A 283 1.68 -6.20 -18.53
CA GLU A 283 2.75 -6.26 -17.52
C GLU A 283 3.16 -7.70 -17.20
N LEU A 284 2.18 -8.60 -17.16
CA LEU A 284 2.34 -10.01 -16.82
C LEU A 284 1.51 -10.88 -17.75
N THR A 285 2.11 -11.95 -18.27
CA THR A 285 1.31 -13.00 -18.90
C THR A 285 0.51 -13.80 -17.87
N PRO A 286 -0.62 -14.43 -18.25
CA PRO A 286 -1.39 -15.28 -17.33
C PRO A 286 -0.54 -16.38 -16.68
N GLU A 287 0.36 -17.00 -17.43
CA GLU A 287 1.30 -18.02 -16.94
C GLU A 287 2.14 -17.52 -15.76
N VAL A 288 2.67 -16.30 -15.83
CA VAL A 288 3.46 -15.70 -14.76
C VAL A 288 2.58 -15.25 -13.60
N ALA A 289 1.45 -14.62 -13.89
CA ALA A 289 0.55 -14.07 -12.87
C ALA A 289 -0.08 -15.16 -11.99
N ASP A 290 -0.32 -16.34 -12.55
CA ASP A 290 -0.95 -17.49 -11.86
C ASP A 290 0.07 -18.59 -11.54
N GLY A 291 1.35 -18.38 -11.85
CA GLY A 291 2.44 -19.34 -11.63
C GLY A 291 2.91 -19.44 -10.17
N PRO A 292 3.76 -20.42 -9.84
CA PRO A 292 4.20 -20.69 -8.47
C PRO A 292 5.08 -19.59 -7.86
N GLN A 293 5.75 -18.78 -8.68
CA GLN A 293 6.54 -17.62 -8.22
C GLN A 293 5.66 -16.39 -7.92
N SER A 294 4.38 -16.42 -8.30
CA SER A 294 3.44 -15.31 -8.05
C SER A 294 2.93 -15.32 -6.61
N ALA A 295 2.92 -14.16 -5.96
CA ALA A 295 2.29 -13.94 -4.67
C ALA A 295 1.21 -12.84 -4.73
N ILE A 296 0.59 -12.63 -5.91
CA ILE A 296 -0.40 -11.58 -6.12
C ILE A 296 -1.65 -11.78 -5.24
N LEU A 297 -2.10 -13.01 -5.05
CA LEU A 297 -3.24 -13.32 -4.19
C LEU A 297 -2.87 -13.22 -2.69
N ASP A 298 -1.62 -13.54 -2.32
CA ASP A 298 -1.12 -13.34 -0.96
C ASP A 298 -1.15 -11.84 -0.60
N GLN A 299 -0.78 -10.94 -1.54
CA GLN A 299 -0.89 -9.49 -1.34
C GLN A 299 -2.32 -9.06 -0.98
N VAL A 300 -3.33 -9.64 -1.59
CA VAL A 300 -4.74 -9.32 -1.30
C VAL A 300 -5.09 -9.68 0.15
N SER A 301 -4.72 -10.88 0.59
CA SER A 301 -4.95 -11.36 1.95
C SER A 301 -4.16 -10.55 2.98
N ASN A 302 -2.88 -10.28 2.70
CA ASN A 302 -2.02 -9.45 3.53
C ASN A 302 -2.53 -8.02 3.65
N GLY A 303 -3.17 -7.51 2.59
CA GLY A 303 -3.76 -6.18 2.60
C GLY A 303 -4.82 -5.98 3.68
N LEU A 304 -5.59 -7.01 4.00
CA LEU A 304 -6.57 -6.94 5.07
C LEU A 304 -5.89 -6.92 6.46
N ALA A 305 -4.91 -7.79 6.68
CA ALA A 305 -4.15 -7.87 7.93
C ALA A 305 -3.39 -6.55 8.22
N VAL A 306 -2.72 -5.99 7.21
CA VAL A 306 -2.05 -4.68 7.30
C VAL A 306 -3.03 -3.58 7.70
N ARG A 307 -4.21 -3.51 7.08
CA ARG A 307 -5.20 -2.47 7.40
C ARG A 307 -5.78 -2.62 8.80
N MET A 308 -5.91 -3.84 9.30
CA MET A 308 -6.30 -4.08 10.70
C MET A 308 -5.22 -3.59 11.67
N ALA A 309 -3.94 -3.91 11.40
CA ALA A 309 -2.83 -3.42 12.21
C ALA A 309 -2.75 -1.88 12.21
N VAL A 310 -2.93 -1.24 11.07
CA VAL A 310 -2.95 0.22 10.94
C VAL A 310 -4.07 0.84 11.77
N LEU A 311 -5.30 0.34 11.64
CA LEU A 311 -6.45 0.85 12.41
C LEU A 311 -6.23 0.71 13.93
N TRP A 312 -5.74 -0.45 14.37
CA TRP A 312 -5.45 -0.69 15.77
C TRP A 312 -4.35 0.21 16.33
N LEU A 313 -3.22 0.33 15.62
CA LEU A 313 -2.08 1.13 16.04
C LEU A 313 -2.39 2.63 16.06
N THR A 314 -3.08 3.14 15.05
CA THR A 314 -3.44 4.57 15.00
C THR A 314 -4.47 4.94 16.05
N ASP A 315 -5.46 4.08 16.32
CA ASP A 315 -6.43 4.31 17.39
C ASP A 315 -5.79 4.27 18.78
N GLY A 316 -4.91 3.30 19.04
CA GLY A 316 -4.18 3.21 20.31
C GLY A 316 -3.34 4.46 20.58
N ALA A 317 -2.58 4.95 19.58
CA ALA A 317 -1.80 6.17 19.72
C ALA A 317 -2.69 7.42 19.91
N ARG A 318 -3.86 7.49 19.25
CA ARG A 318 -4.83 8.57 19.44
C ARG A 318 -5.33 8.63 20.88
N LYS A 319 -5.69 7.48 21.46
CA LYS A 319 -6.16 7.37 22.86
C LYS A 319 -5.09 7.74 23.88
N LEU A 320 -3.81 7.55 23.56
CA LEU A 320 -2.70 7.95 24.44
C LEU A 320 -2.36 9.46 24.33
N SER A 321 -2.83 10.12 23.26
CA SER A 321 -2.60 11.55 23.00
C SER A 321 -3.75 12.44 23.47
N SER A 322 -4.89 11.83 23.87
CA SER A 322 -6.06 12.50 24.44
C SER A 322 -5.92 12.60 25.94
#